data_7c9ee6ca61fae4ea5c25886ccb58a610
#
_entry.id   7c9ee6ca61fae4ea5c25886ccb58a610
#
_cell.length_a   1.000
_cell.length_b   1.000
_cell.length_c   1.000
_cell.angle_alpha   90.00
_cell.angle_beta   90.00
_cell.angle_gamma   90.00
#
_symmetry.space_group_name_H-M   'P 1'
#
loop_
_entity.id
_entity.type
_entity.pdbx_description
1 polymer ?
#
loop_
_entity_poly.entity_id
_entity_poly.type
_entity_poly.pdbx_seq_one_letter_code
_entity_poly.pdbx_strand_id
1 'polypeptide(L)'
;MKVSIIGQGYVGLTISAFAAEHFQVIGFDRNPTVVERLNLGISHIEGVDSDLLAKHVKVGSYEATLEGADIQGSDIVIIAVPTPLTKDRKPDLAFIESACKTIGENIDSPVLVINESTSFPGTLRNVIKPAIEKYSKKHIEHHYAISPERVDPGRGDFNQKNTPRLFAGLTQEASNKTRAFYSKFCDNLVEVSSPEVAEAAKLFENTFRQVNIALVNEFAQITHSLGISVYETLDAANTKPYGFMKFTPSAGVGGHCIPVDPTYLAAVAEEHGAPSTFIRRANEVNLEMSKYVVDRVESDNGGSLKGKSVLVVGVAYKPNVADVRETAAELVIEHLRERGAVVSWHDDVVGTWNAENSAPLAGADISVVVTMHDSVKSADVIASAPYVFDTTGKLKGVHGL
;
A
#
# COMPACT_ATOMS: atom_id res chain seq x y z
N MET A 1 -0.30 -22.39 21.77
CA MET A 1 -1.11 -22.13 20.56
C MET A 1 -0.12 -21.85 19.43
N LYS A 2 -0.30 -22.52 18.30
CA LYS A 2 0.52 -22.36 17.10
C LYS A 2 -0.27 -21.51 16.07
N VAL A 3 0.37 -20.49 15.56
CA VAL A 3 -0.20 -19.57 14.57
C VAL A 3 0.64 -19.64 13.30
N SER A 4 0.03 -19.90 12.17
CA SER A 4 0.72 -19.82 10.87
C SER A 4 0.25 -18.62 10.08
N ILE A 5 1.19 -17.88 9.47
CA ILE A 5 0.90 -16.68 8.70
C ILE A 5 1.45 -16.88 7.29
N ILE A 6 0.55 -16.89 6.30
CA ILE A 6 0.85 -17.12 4.89
C ILE A 6 1.07 -15.77 4.20
N GLY A 7 2.29 -15.58 3.70
CA GLY A 7 2.81 -14.32 3.21
C GLY A 7 3.55 -13.56 4.31
N GLN A 8 4.85 -13.32 4.10
CA GLN A 8 5.71 -12.61 5.04
C GLN A 8 6.14 -11.23 4.49
N GLY A 9 5.23 -10.60 3.73
CA GLY A 9 5.36 -9.20 3.33
C GLY A 9 5.04 -8.23 4.48
N TYR A 10 4.72 -7.00 4.15
CA TYR A 10 4.47 -5.91 5.11
C TYR A 10 3.47 -6.29 6.21
N VAL A 11 2.30 -6.79 5.81
CA VAL A 11 1.23 -7.18 6.74
C VAL A 11 1.63 -8.42 7.54
N GLY A 12 2.00 -9.49 6.85
CA GLY A 12 2.25 -10.78 7.49
C GLY A 12 3.42 -10.75 8.47
N LEU A 13 4.56 -10.13 8.11
CA LEU A 13 5.71 -10.05 9.02
C LEU A 13 5.42 -9.16 10.23
N THR A 14 4.69 -8.05 10.04
CA THR A 14 4.29 -7.20 11.15
C THR A 14 3.40 -7.97 12.15
N ILE A 15 2.40 -8.71 11.66
CA ILE A 15 1.55 -9.53 12.53
C ILE A 15 2.37 -10.65 13.17
N SER A 16 3.29 -11.27 12.42
CA SER A 16 4.18 -12.32 12.95
C SER A 16 4.99 -11.83 14.13
N ALA A 17 5.58 -10.64 14.05
CA ALA A 17 6.38 -10.06 15.12
C ALA A 17 5.56 -9.82 16.40
N PHE A 18 4.36 -9.22 16.29
CA PHE A 18 3.48 -9.01 17.44
C PHE A 18 2.91 -10.31 18.01
N ALA A 19 2.53 -11.26 17.16
CA ALA A 19 2.01 -12.55 17.59
C ALA A 19 3.08 -13.41 18.27
N ALA A 20 4.35 -13.33 17.85
CA ALA A 20 5.45 -14.10 18.40
C ALA A 20 5.81 -13.74 19.86
N GLU A 21 5.32 -12.60 20.37
CA GLU A 21 5.40 -12.25 21.80
C GLU A 21 4.49 -13.14 22.67
N HIS A 22 3.45 -13.76 22.09
CA HIS A 22 2.42 -14.49 22.83
C HIS A 22 2.24 -15.94 22.37
N PHE A 23 2.68 -16.28 21.15
CA PHE A 23 2.40 -17.55 20.49
C PHE A 23 3.64 -18.11 19.80
N GLN A 24 3.59 -19.38 19.42
CA GLN A 24 4.52 -19.95 18.47
C GLN A 24 4.03 -19.59 17.05
N VAL A 25 4.86 -18.92 16.28
CA VAL A 25 4.51 -18.40 14.94
C VAL A 25 5.34 -19.11 13.87
N ILE A 26 4.67 -19.61 12.83
CA ILE A 26 5.26 -20.08 11.59
C ILE A 26 4.93 -19.09 10.48
N GLY A 27 5.95 -18.45 9.92
CA GLY A 27 5.83 -17.55 8.77
C GLY A 27 6.07 -18.30 7.46
N PHE A 28 5.02 -18.62 6.71
CA PHE A 28 5.17 -19.24 5.39
C PHE A 28 5.32 -18.16 4.31
N ASP A 29 6.38 -18.29 3.49
CA ASP A 29 6.55 -17.47 2.28
C ASP A 29 7.12 -18.31 1.14
N ARG A 30 6.84 -17.94 -0.10
CA ARG A 30 7.32 -18.65 -1.29
C ARG A 30 8.67 -18.15 -1.79
N ASN A 31 9.16 -17.04 -1.27
CA ASN A 31 10.43 -16.45 -1.66
C ASN A 31 11.56 -16.97 -0.74
N PRO A 32 12.50 -17.79 -1.28
CA PRO A 32 13.56 -18.37 -0.46
C PRO A 32 14.48 -17.30 0.16
N THR A 33 14.73 -16.21 -0.54
CA THR A 33 15.56 -15.11 0.00
C THR A 33 14.89 -14.43 1.19
N VAL A 34 13.57 -14.28 1.18
CA VAL A 34 12.80 -13.75 2.32
C VAL A 34 12.91 -14.70 3.51
N VAL A 35 12.63 -15.99 3.29
CA VAL A 35 12.68 -17.01 4.36
C VAL A 35 14.07 -17.11 4.99
N GLU A 36 15.12 -17.12 4.17
CA GLU A 36 16.52 -17.15 4.66
C GLU A 36 16.83 -15.94 5.56
N ARG A 37 16.51 -14.72 5.08
CA ARG A 37 16.75 -13.50 5.86
C ARG A 37 15.98 -13.49 7.18
N LEU A 38 14.71 -13.90 7.16
CA LEU A 38 13.87 -13.91 8.35
C LEU A 38 14.38 -14.90 9.40
N ASN A 39 14.88 -16.07 8.99
CA ASN A 39 15.49 -17.05 9.89
C ASN A 39 16.85 -16.61 10.45
N LEU A 40 17.52 -15.63 9.80
CA LEU A 40 18.68 -14.94 10.35
C LEU A 40 18.27 -13.77 11.28
N GLY A 41 16.98 -13.53 11.48
CA GLY A 41 16.47 -12.41 12.27
C GLY A 41 16.58 -11.06 11.56
N ILE A 42 16.73 -11.04 10.23
CA ILE A 42 16.88 -9.82 9.43
C ILE A 42 15.55 -9.47 8.78
N SER A 43 14.91 -8.40 9.23
CA SER A 43 13.71 -7.84 8.61
C SER A 43 14.02 -7.28 7.22
N HIS A 44 13.09 -7.45 6.29
CA HIS A 44 13.16 -6.86 4.94
C HIS A 44 12.08 -5.77 4.73
N ILE A 45 11.35 -5.43 5.78
CA ILE A 45 10.32 -4.40 5.75
C ILE A 45 10.59 -3.33 6.81
N GLU A 46 10.19 -2.12 6.53
CA GLU A 46 10.13 -1.06 7.53
C GLU A 46 9.00 -1.35 8.55
N GLY A 47 9.21 -0.96 9.81
CA GLY A 47 8.21 -1.14 10.88
C GLY A 47 8.33 -2.44 11.67
N VAL A 48 9.19 -3.37 11.25
CA VAL A 48 9.60 -4.53 12.07
C VAL A 48 11.09 -4.45 12.35
N ASP A 49 11.42 -4.26 13.64
CA ASP A 49 12.79 -4.17 14.11
C ASP A 49 13.49 -5.55 13.99
N SER A 50 14.66 -5.58 13.34
CA SER A 50 15.46 -6.79 13.19
C SER A 50 15.94 -7.35 14.54
N ASP A 51 16.22 -6.52 15.53
CA ASP A 51 16.62 -6.98 16.86
C ASP A 51 15.46 -7.71 17.56
N LEU A 52 14.23 -7.20 17.43
CA LEU A 52 13.03 -7.87 17.92
C LEU A 52 12.82 -9.21 17.21
N LEU A 53 12.91 -9.23 15.88
CA LEU A 53 12.76 -10.45 15.10
C LEU A 53 13.82 -11.49 15.46
N ALA A 54 15.10 -11.09 15.55
CA ALA A 54 16.21 -11.97 15.95
C ALA A 54 16.00 -12.58 17.35
N LYS A 55 15.42 -11.81 18.28
CA LYS A 55 15.05 -12.33 19.62
C LYS A 55 14.02 -13.45 19.48
N HIS A 56 12.95 -13.27 18.66
CA HIS A 56 11.92 -14.28 18.46
C HIS A 56 12.45 -15.55 17.80
N VAL A 57 13.30 -15.40 16.78
CA VAL A 57 13.99 -16.53 16.13
C VAL A 57 14.85 -17.30 17.15
N LYS A 58 15.65 -16.58 17.94
CA LYS A 58 16.56 -17.20 18.94
C LYS A 58 15.82 -18.00 20.02
N VAL A 59 14.66 -17.52 20.47
CA VAL A 59 13.87 -18.23 21.50
C VAL A 59 12.92 -19.28 20.91
N GLY A 60 12.86 -19.42 19.57
CA GLY A 60 12.00 -20.37 18.87
C GLY A 60 10.51 -19.99 18.86
N SER A 61 10.16 -18.73 19.18
CA SER A 61 8.77 -18.27 19.06
C SER A 61 8.39 -17.84 17.64
N TYR A 62 9.36 -17.66 16.75
CA TYR A 62 9.15 -17.40 15.32
C TYR A 62 10.11 -18.23 14.47
N GLU A 63 9.56 -18.81 13.39
CA GLU A 63 10.31 -19.52 12.35
C GLU A 63 9.67 -19.23 10.99
N ALA A 64 10.50 -18.96 9.97
CA ALA A 64 10.04 -18.82 8.58
C ALA A 64 10.28 -20.12 7.80
N THR A 65 9.35 -20.47 6.89
CA THR A 65 9.44 -21.69 6.10
C THR A 65 8.97 -21.51 4.65
N LEU A 66 9.53 -22.34 3.77
CA LEU A 66 9.07 -22.55 2.37
C LEU A 66 8.09 -23.73 2.28
N GLU A 67 8.03 -24.56 3.31
CA GLU A 67 7.31 -25.83 3.28
C GLU A 67 5.88 -25.67 3.80
N GLY A 68 4.89 -25.89 2.93
CA GLY A 68 3.49 -25.84 3.31
C GLY A 68 3.12 -26.84 4.42
N ALA A 69 3.83 -27.96 4.53
CA ALA A 69 3.61 -28.96 5.57
C ALA A 69 3.87 -28.43 6.99
N ASP A 70 4.72 -27.42 7.16
CA ASP A 70 5.06 -26.85 8.47
C ASP A 70 3.90 -26.10 9.13
N ILE A 71 2.84 -25.73 8.34
CA ILE A 71 1.64 -25.13 8.92
C ILE A 71 0.74 -26.16 9.61
N GLN A 72 0.99 -27.45 9.46
CA GLN A 72 0.20 -28.50 10.10
C GLN A 72 0.20 -28.36 11.64
N GLY A 73 -0.93 -28.65 12.25
CA GLY A 73 -1.10 -28.52 13.71
C GLY A 73 -1.25 -27.07 14.18
N SER A 74 -1.49 -26.12 13.30
CA SER A 74 -1.86 -24.76 13.68
C SER A 74 -3.23 -24.70 14.32
N ASP A 75 -3.41 -23.79 15.28
CA ASP A 75 -4.69 -23.41 15.84
C ASP A 75 -5.34 -22.27 15.03
N ILE A 76 -4.48 -21.39 14.49
CA ILE A 76 -4.89 -20.24 13.67
C ILE A 76 -4.02 -20.18 12.41
N VAL A 77 -4.64 -19.90 11.27
CA VAL A 77 -3.94 -19.62 10.01
C VAL A 77 -4.39 -18.26 9.47
N ILE A 78 -3.42 -17.37 9.22
CA ILE A 78 -3.67 -16.02 8.71
C ILE A 78 -3.22 -15.93 7.26
N ILE A 79 -4.07 -15.39 6.40
CA ILE A 79 -3.76 -15.10 5.00
C ILE A 79 -3.38 -13.62 4.90
N ALA A 80 -2.12 -13.34 4.56
CA ALA A 80 -1.55 -11.99 4.44
C ALA A 80 -0.72 -11.87 3.15
N VAL A 81 -1.33 -12.27 2.03
CA VAL A 81 -0.69 -12.29 0.70
C VAL A 81 -1.06 -11.06 -0.12
N PRO A 82 -0.24 -10.68 -1.13
CA PRO A 82 -0.57 -9.59 -2.03
C PRO A 82 -1.86 -9.81 -2.81
N THR A 83 -2.55 -8.72 -3.13
CA THR A 83 -3.77 -8.69 -3.94
C THR A 83 -3.65 -7.61 -5.02
N PRO A 84 -2.82 -7.85 -6.06
CA PRO A 84 -2.60 -6.88 -7.12
C PRO A 84 -3.78 -6.82 -8.09
N LEU A 85 -3.66 -5.95 -9.09
CA LEU A 85 -4.54 -5.95 -10.26
C LEU A 85 -3.93 -6.79 -11.39
N THR A 86 -4.79 -7.39 -12.21
CA THR A 86 -4.40 -7.95 -13.51
C THR A 86 -4.01 -6.82 -14.49
N LYS A 87 -3.43 -7.19 -15.65
CA LYS A 87 -3.12 -6.21 -16.71
C LYS A 87 -4.36 -5.42 -17.18
N ASP A 88 -5.54 -6.03 -17.11
CA ASP A 88 -6.83 -5.40 -17.44
C ASP A 88 -7.43 -4.63 -16.27
N ARG A 89 -6.62 -4.36 -15.21
CA ARG A 89 -7.01 -3.63 -14.00
C ARG A 89 -8.23 -4.25 -13.28
N LYS A 90 -8.30 -5.57 -13.23
CA LYS A 90 -9.28 -6.34 -12.44
C LYS A 90 -8.60 -6.93 -11.20
N PRO A 91 -9.37 -7.28 -10.14
CA PRO A 91 -8.85 -8.01 -9.00
C PRO A 91 -8.11 -9.29 -9.39
N ASP A 92 -6.87 -9.46 -8.94
CA ASP A 92 -6.11 -10.71 -9.10
C ASP A 92 -6.08 -11.47 -7.77
N LEU A 93 -6.80 -12.56 -7.72
CA LEU A 93 -6.92 -13.42 -6.54
C LEU A 93 -5.98 -14.63 -6.54
N ALA A 94 -5.06 -14.72 -7.51
CA ALA A 94 -4.18 -15.89 -7.66
C ALA A 94 -3.34 -16.20 -6.41
N PHE A 95 -2.87 -15.16 -5.71
CA PHE A 95 -2.14 -15.34 -4.45
C PHE A 95 -3.05 -15.84 -3.32
N ILE A 96 -4.28 -15.33 -3.22
CA ILE A 96 -5.29 -15.82 -2.26
C ILE A 96 -5.62 -17.28 -2.55
N GLU A 97 -5.88 -17.66 -3.82
CA GLU A 97 -6.15 -19.04 -4.21
C GLU A 97 -4.98 -19.97 -3.89
N SER A 98 -3.74 -19.50 -4.13
CA SER A 98 -2.53 -20.25 -3.76
C SER A 98 -2.41 -20.46 -2.25
N ALA A 99 -2.72 -19.44 -1.43
CA ALA A 99 -2.74 -19.55 0.03
C ALA A 99 -3.83 -20.54 0.49
N CYS A 100 -5.04 -20.44 -0.08
CA CYS A 100 -6.14 -21.37 0.19
C CYS A 100 -5.77 -22.83 -0.15
N LYS A 101 -5.07 -23.04 -1.26
CA LYS A 101 -4.56 -24.36 -1.64
C LYS A 101 -3.56 -24.89 -0.61
N THR A 102 -2.60 -24.06 -0.20
CA THR A 102 -1.62 -24.44 0.84
C THR A 102 -2.32 -24.84 2.14
N ILE A 103 -3.35 -24.08 2.57
CA ILE A 103 -4.13 -24.40 3.77
C ILE A 103 -4.88 -25.72 3.59
N GLY A 104 -5.66 -25.87 2.51
CA GLY A 104 -6.49 -27.06 2.28
C GLY A 104 -5.68 -28.36 2.16
N GLU A 105 -4.50 -28.31 1.55
CA GLU A 105 -3.64 -29.49 1.37
C GLU A 105 -2.92 -29.93 2.66
N ASN A 106 -2.67 -29.01 3.60
CA ASN A 106 -1.79 -29.27 4.75
C ASN A 106 -2.48 -29.21 6.13
N ILE A 107 -3.64 -28.59 6.24
CA ILE A 107 -4.39 -28.55 7.50
C ILE A 107 -5.39 -29.73 7.55
N ASP A 108 -5.28 -30.55 8.59
CA ASP A 108 -6.04 -31.78 8.77
C ASP A 108 -6.98 -31.78 10.00
N SER A 109 -7.08 -30.67 10.70
CA SER A 109 -7.92 -30.42 11.87
C SER A 109 -8.58 -29.05 11.82
N PRO A 110 -9.70 -28.83 12.55
CA PRO A 110 -10.37 -27.53 12.59
C PRO A 110 -9.44 -26.41 13.08
N VAL A 111 -9.36 -25.30 12.32
CA VAL A 111 -8.57 -24.11 12.66
C VAL A 111 -9.42 -22.85 12.49
N LEU A 112 -8.97 -21.74 13.06
CA LEU A 112 -9.44 -20.41 12.70
C LEU A 112 -8.62 -19.89 11.50
N VAL A 113 -9.28 -19.67 10.37
CA VAL A 113 -8.69 -19.00 9.20
C VAL A 113 -9.08 -17.52 9.23
N ILE A 114 -8.09 -16.63 9.25
CA ILE A 114 -8.31 -15.18 9.22
C ILE A 114 -7.75 -14.61 7.91
N ASN A 115 -8.56 -13.91 7.14
CA ASN A 115 -8.07 -13.14 6.01
C ASN A 115 -7.69 -11.71 6.44
N GLU A 116 -6.45 -11.32 6.23
CA GLU A 116 -5.94 -9.95 6.41
C GLU A 116 -5.67 -9.27 5.07
N SER A 117 -5.55 -10.06 4.00
CA SER A 117 -5.33 -9.53 2.65
C SER A 117 -6.50 -8.64 2.23
N THR A 118 -6.21 -7.58 1.49
CA THR A 118 -7.26 -6.77 0.87
C THR A 118 -8.16 -7.64 0.01
N SER A 119 -9.45 -7.49 0.19
CA SER A 119 -10.47 -8.28 -0.51
C SER A 119 -11.74 -7.45 -0.73
N PHE A 120 -12.53 -7.83 -1.73
CA PHE A 120 -13.82 -7.22 -1.98
C PHE A 120 -14.93 -7.92 -1.16
N PRO A 121 -16.06 -7.24 -0.90
CA PRO A 121 -17.18 -7.81 -0.15
C PRO A 121 -17.64 -9.16 -0.69
N GLY A 122 -17.61 -10.16 0.18
CA GLY A 122 -17.94 -11.55 -0.15
C GLY A 122 -16.74 -12.45 -0.46
N THR A 123 -15.52 -11.94 -0.53
CA THR A 123 -14.33 -12.76 -0.82
C THR A 123 -14.14 -13.87 0.23
N LEU A 124 -14.27 -13.57 1.50
CA LEU A 124 -14.12 -14.59 2.55
C LEU A 124 -15.11 -15.73 2.37
N ARG A 125 -16.38 -15.41 2.12
CA ARG A 125 -17.49 -16.37 2.02
C ARG A 125 -17.49 -17.15 0.73
N ASN A 126 -17.28 -16.46 -0.40
CA ASN A 126 -17.54 -17.00 -1.74
C ASN A 126 -16.26 -17.45 -2.46
N VAL A 127 -15.09 -17.05 -1.98
CA VAL A 127 -13.80 -17.41 -2.60
C VAL A 127 -12.94 -18.21 -1.62
N ILE A 128 -12.55 -17.62 -0.47
CA ILE A 128 -11.58 -18.24 0.44
C ILE A 128 -12.11 -19.54 1.03
N LYS A 129 -13.31 -19.50 1.64
CA LYS A 129 -13.91 -20.70 2.24
C LYS A 129 -14.07 -21.84 1.23
N PRO A 130 -14.72 -21.66 0.05
CA PRO A 130 -14.88 -22.72 -0.92
C PRO A 130 -13.54 -23.22 -1.50
N ALA A 131 -12.54 -22.32 -1.67
CA ALA A 131 -11.23 -22.70 -2.18
C ALA A 131 -10.48 -23.62 -1.20
N ILE A 132 -10.50 -23.32 0.10
CA ILE A 132 -9.89 -24.18 1.12
C ILE A 132 -10.60 -25.53 1.17
N GLU A 133 -11.94 -25.55 1.19
CA GLU A 133 -12.74 -26.79 1.20
C GLU A 133 -12.45 -27.66 -0.04
N LYS A 134 -12.27 -27.06 -1.21
CA LYS A 134 -11.93 -27.76 -2.47
C LYS A 134 -10.60 -28.50 -2.40
N TYR A 135 -9.59 -27.94 -1.75
CA TYR A 135 -8.26 -28.54 -1.65
C TYR A 135 -8.08 -29.41 -0.39
N SER A 136 -9.03 -29.40 0.52
CA SER A 136 -8.98 -30.24 1.73
C SER A 136 -9.22 -31.70 1.38
N LYS A 137 -8.34 -32.58 1.90
CA LYS A 137 -8.44 -34.04 1.71
C LYS A 137 -9.62 -34.67 2.44
N LYS A 138 -10.15 -33.98 3.42
CA LYS A 138 -11.28 -34.38 4.29
C LYS A 138 -12.23 -33.19 4.44
N HIS A 139 -13.49 -33.46 4.70
CA HIS A 139 -14.40 -32.41 5.12
C HIS A 139 -14.02 -31.97 6.54
N ILE A 140 -13.57 -30.72 6.68
CA ILE A 140 -13.17 -30.12 7.95
C ILE A 140 -13.96 -28.81 8.12
N GLU A 141 -14.68 -28.68 9.21
CA GLU A 141 -15.36 -27.42 9.56
C GLU A 141 -14.36 -26.45 10.21
N HIS A 142 -13.76 -25.59 9.40
CA HIS A 142 -12.94 -24.49 9.87
C HIS A 142 -13.81 -23.31 10.32
N HIS A 143 -13.26 -22.49 11.22
CA HIS A 143 -13.80 -21.17 11.53
C HIS A 143 -13.18 -20.14 10.60
N TYR A 144 -13.99 -19.28 10.01
CA TYR A 144 -13.53 -18.26 9.06
C TYR A 144 -13.84 -16.86 9.57
N ALA A 145 -12.85 -15.98 9.51
CA ALA A 145 -12.95 -14.59 9.90
C ALA A 145 -12.16 -13.68 8.96
N ILE A 146 -12.46 -12.42 9.02
CA ILE A 146 -11.70 -11.34 8.39
C ILE A 146 -11.24 -10.34 9.42
N SER A 147 -10.06 -9.78 9.19
CA SER A 147 -9.55 -8.63 9.91
C SER A 147 -8.64 -7.84 8.96
N PRO A 148 -9.20 -6.92 8.14
CA PRO A 148 -8.41 -6.23 7.14
C PRO A 148 -7.37 -5.31 7.78
N GLU A 149 -6.14 -5.32 7.25
CA GLU A 149 -5.07 -4.45 7.72
C GLU A 149 -5.35 -2.98 7.41
N ARG A 150 -5.13 -2.10 8.39
CA ARG A 150 -5.43 -0.66 8.32
C ARG A 150 -4.26 0.24 8.70
N VAL A 151 -3.12 -0.33 9.11
CA VAL A 151 -1.92 0.45 9.47
C VAL A 151 -1.30 1.03 8.21
N ASP A 152 -0.93 2.33 8.28
CA ASP A 152 -0.17 3.01 7.23
C ASP A 152 1.33 2.89 7.54
N PRO A 153 2.10 2.13 6.75
CA PRO A 153 3.53 1.97 6.97
C PRO A 153 4.26 3.31 7.00
N GLY A 154 5.23 3.44 7.92
CA GLY A 154 6.01 4.67 8.10
C GLY A 154 5.35 5.75 8.99
N ARG A 155 4.15 5.50 9.53
CA ARG A 155 3.58 6.35 10.58
C ARG A 155 4.16 6.00 11.95
N GLY A 156 4.64 7.03 12.68
CA GLY A 156 5.18 6.84 14.03
C GLY A 156 4.12 6.84 15.15
N ASP A 157 2.95 7.42 14.88
CA ASP A 157 1.87 7.64 15.87
C ASP A 157 0.90 6.45 15.97
N PHE A 158 0.74 5.66 14.89
CA PHE A 158 -0.14 4.50 14.83
C PHE A 158 0.60 3.24 14.33
N ASN A 159 0.35 2.11 15.00
CA ASN A 159 0.90 0.81 14.68
C ASN A 159 -0.13 -0.30 14.93
N GLN A 160 0.26 -1.57 14.86
CA GLN A 160 -0.64 -2.72 15.05
C GLN A 160 -1.32 -2.73 16.42
N LYS A 161 -0.68 -2.17 17.45
CA LYS A 161 -1.21 -2.18 18.81
C LYS A 161 -2.36 -1.17 19.00
N ASN A 162 -2.16 0.08 18.55
CA ASN A 162 -3.06 1.19 18.87
C ASN A 162 -4.01 1.60 17.74
N THR A 163 -3.84 1.09 16.52
CA THR A 163 -4.80 1.29 15.44
C THR A 163 -6.04 0.45 15.69
N PRO A 164 -7.27 1.03 15.71
CA PRO A 164 -8.50 0.25 15.86
C PRO A 164 -8.63 -0.80 14.76
N ARG A 165 -8.71 -2.08 15.13
CA ARG A 165 -8.78 -3.21 14.23
C ARG A 165 -10.22 -3.67 14.03
N LEU A 166 -10.68 -3.68 12.78
CA LEU A 166 -11.98 -4.24 12.41
C LEU A 166 -11.87 -5.76 12.31
N PHE A 167 -12.93 -6.47 12.70
CA PHE A 167 -13.03 -7.90 12.44
C PHE A 167 -14.47 -8.39 12.40
N ALA A 168 -14.71 -9.51 11.73
CA ALA A 168 -15.94 -10.26 11.75
C ALA A 168 -15.69 -11.73 11.37
N GLY A 169 -16.42 -12.64 12.01
CA GLY A 169 -16.44 -14.06 11.64
C GLY A 169 -17.64 -14.40 10.76
N LEU A 170 -17.55 -15.51 10.02
CA LEU A 170 -18.73 -16.10 9.37
C LEU A 170 -19.71 -16.69 10.40
N THR A 171 -19.26 -16.94 11.62
CA THR A 171 -20.03 -17.37 12.76
C THR A 171 -19.61 -16.59 14.01
N GLN A 172 -20.48 -16.54 15.02
CA GLN A 172 -20.14 -15.90 16.30
C GLN A 172 -18.92 -16.56 16.97
N GLU A 173 -18.77 -17.87 16.80
CA GLU A 173 -17.60 -18.58 17.34
C GLU A 173 -16.31 -18.14 16.66
N ALA A 174 -16.32 -17.95 15.33
CA ALA A 174 -15.18 -17.39 14.60
C ALA A 174 -14.86 -15.97 15.08
N SER A 175 -15.86 -15.11 15.29
CA SER A 175 -15.66 -13.77 15.86
C SER A 175 -15.05 -13.83 17.26
N ASN A 176 -15.54 -14.70 18.14
CA ASN A 176 -15.02 -14.84 19.50
C ASN A 176 -13.56 -15.31 19.52
N LYS A 177 -13.20 -16.28 18.68
CA LYS A 177 -11.80 -16.75 18.52
C LYS A 177 -10.89 -15.66 17.96
N THR A 178 -11.37 -14.90 16.98
CA THR A 178 -10.63 -13.77 16.39
C THR A 178 -10.37 -12.68 17.42
N ARG A 179 -11.40 -12.31 18.21
CA ARG A 179 -11.26 -11.37 19.32
C ARG A 179 -10.24 -11.86 20.34
N ALA A 180 -10.31 -13.14 20.74
CA ALA A 180 -9.41 -13.72 21.73
C ALA A 180 -7.94 -13.69 21.25
N PHE A 181 -7.70 -13.87 19.95
CA PHE A 181 -6.37 -13.78 19.36
C PHE A 181 -5.83 -12.35 19.36
N TYR A 182 -6.53 -11.41 18.72
CA TYR A 182 -6.03 -10.03 18.58
C TYR A 182 -5.97 -9.26 19.91
N SER A 183 -6.81 -9.58 20.90
CA SER A 183 -6.79 -8.95 22.23
C SER A 183 -5.44 -9.13 22.98
N LYS A 184 -4.56 -10.01 22.51
CA LYS A 184 -3.25 -10.20 23.11
C LYS A 184 -2.28 -9.07 22.78
N PHE A 185 -2.46 -8.42 21.61
CA PHE A 185 -1.53 -7.40 21.12
C PHE A 185 -2.19 -6.19 20.44
N CYS A 186 -3.52 -6.11 20.38
CA CYS A 186 -4.26 -4.96 19.86
C CYS A 186 -5.14 -4.35 20.96
N ASP A 187 -5.01 -3.05 21.18
CA ASP A 187 -5.73 -2.33 22.24
C ASP A 187 -7.21 -2.12 21.90
N ASN A 188 -7.55 -1.92 20.63
CA ASN A 188 -8.87 -1.54 20.17
C ASN A 188 -9.40 -2.51 19.10
N LEU A 189 -10.40 -3.32 19.48
CA LEU A 189 -11.04 -4.28 18.58
C LEU A 189 -12.50 -3.86 18.32
N VAL A 190 -12.84 -3.70 17.05
CA VAL A 190 -14.18 -3.29 16.60
C VAL A 190 -14.79 -4.44 15.80
N GLU A 191 -15.72 -5.15 16.42
CA GLU A 191 -16.50 -6.18 15.74
C GLU A 191 -17.58 -5.52 14.88
N VAL A 192 -17.66 -5.92 13.62
CA VAL A 192 -18.70 -5.48 12.70
C VAL A 192 -19.68 -6.63 12.41
N SER A 193 -20.84 -6.31 11.86
CA SER A 193 -21.97 -7.25 11.73
C SER A 193 -21.71 -8.42 10.77
N SER A 194 -20.79 -8.27 9.81
CA SER A 194 -20.43 -9.34 8.87
C SER A 194 -19.05 -9.11 8.26
N PRO A 195 -18.42 -10.16 7.72
CA PRO A 195 -17.18 -10.04 6.97
C PRO A 195 -17.29 -9.05 5.81
N GLU A 196 -18.40 -9.03 5.10
CA GLU A 196 -18.63 -8.15 3.96
C GLU A 196 -18.59 -6.66 4.36
N VAL A 197 -19.03 -6.33 5.57
CA VAL A 197 -18.94 -4.97 6.13
C VAL A 197 -17.47 -4.60 6.40
N ALA A 198 -16.67 -5.52 6.94
CA ALA A 198 -15.26 -5.27 7.18
C ALA A 198 -14.47 -5.09 5.87
N GLU A 199 -14.73 -5.94 4.86
CA GLU A 199 -14.17 -5.84 3.51
C GLU A 199 -14.53 -4.51 2.86
N ALA A 200 -15.82 -4.13 2.88
CA ALA A 200 -16.30 -2.87 2.32
C ALA A 200 -15.68 -1.64 3.02
N ALA A 201 -15.57 -1.67 4.35
CA ALA A 201 -15.01 -0.56 5.12
C ALA A 201 -13.56 -0.28 4.73
N LYS A 202 -12.73 -1.31 4.60
CA LYS A 202 -11.33 -1.18 4.16
C LYS A 202 -11.24 -0.55 2.78
N LEU A 203 -12.00 -1.05 1.80
CA LEU A 203 -11.99 -0.51 0.44
C LEU A 203 -12.51 0.93 0.41
N PHE A 204 -13.53 1.25 1.21
CA PHE A 204 -14.10 2.60 1.26
C PHE A 204 -13.12 3.62 1.85
N GLU A 205 -12.35 3.27 2.89
CA GLU A 205 -11.31 4.13 3.46
C GLU A 205 -10.29 4.57 2.40
N ASN A 206 -9.81 3.64 1.59
CA ASN A 206 -8.85 3.93 0.52
C ASN A 206 -9.51 4.64 -0.66
N THR A 207 -10.77 4.31 -0.98
CA THR A 207 -11.56 5.04 -1.97
C THR A 207 -11.79 6.50 -1.57
N PHE A 208 -12.14 6.76 -0.31
CA PHE A 208 -12.26 8.11 0.22
C PHE A 208 -10.97 8.90 0.01
N ARG A 209 -9.83 8.30 0.31
CA ARG A 209 -8.52 8.95 0.13
C ARG A 209 -8.23 9.24 -1.35
N GLN A 210 -8.42 8.26 -2.23
CA GLN A 210 -8.21 8.40 -3.67
C GLN A 210 -9.08 9.52 -4.28
N VAL A 211 -10.38 9.54 -3.96
CA VAL A 211 -11.33 10.52 -4.47
C VAL A 211 -10.97 11.93 -4.02
N ASN A 212 -10.59 12.12 -2.75
CA ASN A 212 -10.20 13.43 -2.26
C ASN A 212 -8.87 13.92 -2.83
N ILE A 213 -7.93 13.00 -3.14
CA ILE A 213 -6.70 13.36 -3.88
C ILE A 213 -7.06 13.77 -5.33
N ALA A 214 -7.96 13.05 -6.00
CA ALA A 214 -8.41 13.44 -7.32
C ALA A 214 -9.10 14.81 -7.33
N LEU A 215 -9.95 15.08 -6.33
CA LEU A 215 -10.61 16.38 -6.18
C LEU A 215 -9.60 17.52 -6.01
N VAL A 216 -8.58 17.35 -5.17
CA VAL A 216 -7.57 18.40 -4.96
C VAL A 216 -6.61 18.52 -6.16
N ASN A 217 -6.37 17.45 -6.91
CA ASN A 217 -5.62 17.46 -8.16
C ASN A 217 -6.37 18.25 -9.26
N GLU A 218 -7.67 18.02 -9.41
CA GLU A 218 -8.51 18.81 -10.31
C GLU A 218 -8.55 20.29 -9.85
N PHE A 219 -8.65 20.52 -8.54
CA PHE A 219 -8.64 21.87 -7.98
C PHE A 219 -7.32 22.61 -8.24
N ALA A 220 -6.18 21.92 -8.25
CA ALA A 220 -4.90 22.52 -8.63
C ALA A 220 -4.89 23.02 -10.08
N GLN A 221 -5.53 22.29 -11.00
CA GLN A 221 -5.69 22.74 -12.40
C GLN A 221 -6.60 23.97 -12.50
N ILE A 222 -7.70 24.00 -11.73
CA ILE A 222 -8.63 25.13 -11.66
C ILE A 222 -7.92 26.37 -11.11
N THR A 223 -7.25 26.25 -9.98
CA THR A 223 -6.55 27.38 -9.33
C THR A 223 -5.42 27.93 -10.18
N HIS A 224 -4.70 27.05 -10.90
CA HIS A 224 -3.70 27.50 -11.86
C HIS A 224 -4.33 28.34 -12.98
N SER A 225 -5.45 27.90 -13.56
CA SER A 225 -6.14 28.66 -14.61
C SER A 225 -6.66 30.03 -14.14
N LEU A 226 -6.92 30.15 -12.85
CA LEU A 226 -7.36 31.39 -12.20
C LEU A 226 -6.20 32.29 -11.73
N GLY A 227 -4.95 31.82 -11.82
CA GLY A 227 -3.75 32.53 -11.36
C GLY A 227 -3.65 32.66 -9.84
N ILE A 228 -4.22 31.71 -9.06
CA ILE A 228 -4.17 31.69 -7.60
C ILE A 228 -3.44 30.43 -7.10
N SER A 229 -2.82 30.53 -5.90
CA SER A 229 -2.11 29.41 -5.30
C SER A 229 -3.06 28.36 -4.74
N VAL A 230 -2.94 27.11 -5.20
CA VAL A 230 -3.68 25.97 -4.64
C VAL A 230 -3.32 25.73 -3.18
N TYR A 231 -2.06 25.82 -2.82
CA TYR A 231 -1.58 25.56 -1.45
C TYR A 231 -2.08 26.60 -0.46
N GLU A 232 -2.01 27.89 -0.79
CA GLU A 232 -2.55 28.96 0.04
C GLU A 232 -4.08 28.83 0.19
N THR A 233 -4.78 28.49 -0.87
CA THR A 233 -6.23 28.27 -0.82
C THR A 233 -6.60 27.08 0.06
N LEU A 234 -5.85 25.98 -0.03
CA LEU A 234 -6.07 24.80 0.82
C LEU A 234 -5.72 25.09 2.29
N ASP A 235 -4.68 25.90 2.56
CA ASP A 235 -4.35 26.33 3.92
C ASP A 235 -5.44 27.21 4.52
N ALA A 236 -5.96 28.14 3.73
CA ALA A 236 -7.10 28.97 4.14
C ALA A 236 -8.35 28.12 4.43
N ALA A 237 -8.68 27.16 3.56
CA ALA A 237 -9.80 26.24 3.77
C ALA A 237 -9.64 25.37 5.01
N ASN A 238 -8.41 24.95 5.34
CA ASN A 238 -8.08 24.13 6.51
C ASN A 238 -8.18 24.88 7.85
N THR A 239 -8.34 26.19 7.84
CA THR A 239 -8.64 26.96 9.07
C THR A 239 -10.03 26.69 9.61
N LYS A 240 -10.93 26.12 8.77
CA LYS A 240 -12.26 25.71 9.20
C LYS A 240 -12.17 24.44 10.06
N PRO A 241 -12.64 24.45 11.33
CA PRO A 241 -12.39 23.34 12.26
C PRO A 241 -13.31 22.12 12.06
N TYR A 242 -14.22 22.15 11.09
CA TYR A 242 -15.17 21.04 10.83
C TYR A 242 -15.55 20.97 9.34
N GLY A 243 -15.94 19.77 8.89
CA GLY A 243 -16.48 19.56 7.54
C GLY A 243 -15.46 19.75 6.41
N PHE A 244 -14.16 19.80 6.73
CA PHE A 244 -13.04 19.85 5.79
C PHE A 244 -11.89 18.99 6.31
N MET A 245 -11.26 18.24 5.41
CA MET A 245 -10.03 17.50 5.65
C MET A 245 -9.05 17.89 4.54
N LYS A 246 -7.90 18.44 4.90
CA LYS A 246 -6.91 18.89 3.93
C LYS A 246 -6.25 17.71 3.25
N PHE A 247 -6.30 17.68 1.92
CA PHE A 247 -5.46 16.90 1.03
C PHE A 247 -4.58 17.85 0.23
N THR A 248 -3.46 17.39 -0.25
CA THR A 248 -2.53 18.15 -1.09
C THR A 248 -2.47 17.55 -2.48
N PRO A 249 -2.40 18.38 -3.55
CA PRO A 249 -2.21 17.88 -4.90
C PRO A 249 -0.83 17.23 -5.05
N SER A 250 -0.69 16.40 -6.08
CA SER A 250 0.52 15.66 -6.39
C SER A 250 0.60 15.33 -7.88
N ALA A 251 1.73 14.80 -8.35
CA ALA A 251 1.89 14.32 -9.72
C ALA A 251 1.04 13.08 -10.06
N GLY A 252 0.33 12.54 -9.10
CA GLY A 252 -0.48 11.34 -9.19
C GLY A 252 -0.54 10.60 -7.86
N VAL A 253 -1.15 9.42 -7.85
CA VAL A 253 -1.28 8.57 -6.66
C VAL A 253 -0.47 7.31 -6.87
N GLY A 254 0.36 6.97 -5.90
CA GLY A 254 1.17 5.75 -5.91
C GLY A 254 0.91 4.84 -4.72
N GLY A 255 1.69 3.75 -4.66
CA GLY A 255 1.58 2.72 -3.64
C GLY A 255 0.57 1.63 -3.98
N HIS A 256 0.63 0.54 -3.22
CA HIS A 256 -0.15 -0.66 -3.52
C HIS A 256 -1.65 -0.52 -3.19
N CYS A 257 -2.05 0.39 -2.27
CA CYS A 257 -3.42 0.43 -1.77
C CYS A 257 -4.31 1.44 -2.52
N ILE A 258 -3.85 2.70 -2.64
CA ILE A 258 -4.71 3.77 -3.14
C ILE A 258 -5.09 3.62 -4.62
N PRO A 259 -4.21 3.20 -5.55
CA PRO A 259 -4.59 2.92 -6.93
C PRO A 259 -5.37 1.62 -7.13
N VAL A 260 -5.27 0.67 -6.17
CA VAL A 260 -5.76 -0.71 -6.29
C VAL A 260 -7.13 -0.90 -5.64
N ASP A 261 -7.28 -0.58 -4.35
CA ASP A 261 -8.48 -0.88 -3.57
C ASP A 261 -9.76 -0.25 -4.13
N PRO A 262 -9.76 1.02 -4.63
CA PRO A 262 -10.94 1.59 -5.27
C PRO A 262 -11.33 0.86 -6.56
N THR A 263 -10.35 0.31 -7.29
CA THR A 263 -10.60 -0.49 -8.49
C THR A 263 -11.27 -1.83 -8.12
N TYR A 264 -10.87 -2.45 -6.99
CA TYR A 264 -11.56 -3.61 -6.43
C TYR A 264 -13.02 -3.30 -6.12
N LEU A 265 -13.30 -2.18 -5.45
CA LEU A 265 -14.66 -1.76 -5.11
C LEU A 265 -15.49 -1.48 -6.37
N ALA A 266 -14.91 -0.79 -7.36
CA ALA A 266 -15.58 -0.47 -8.61
C ALA A 266 -15.94 -1.74 -9.42
N ALA A 267 -15.00 -2.70 -9.51
CA ALA A 267 -15.23 -3.95 -10.24
C ALA A 267 -16.40 -4.75 -9.65
N VAL A 268 -16.41 -4.91 -8.32
CA VAL A 268 -17.50 -5.63 -7.65
C VAL A 268 -18.83 -4.88 -7.72
N ALA A 269 -18.82 -3.56 -7.59
CA ALA A 269 -20.04 -2.76 -7.74
C ALA A 269 -20.70 -2.98 -9.10
N GLU A 270 -19.91 -3.02 -10.18
CA GLU A 270 -20.39 -3.25 -11.54
C GLU A 270 -20.92 -4.67 -11.75
N GLU A 271 -20.28 -5.69 -11.19
CA GLU A 271 -20.77 -7.08 -11.23
C GLU A 271 -22.15 -7.21 -10.56
N HIS A 272 -22.44 -6.33 -9.58
CA HIS A 272 -23.75 -6.25 -8.91
C HIS A 272 -24.69 -5.19 -9.51
N GLY A 273 -24.35 -4.63 -10.68
CA GLY A 273 -25.18 -3.65 -11.38
C GLY A 273 -25.22 -2.26 -10.74
N ALA A 274 -24.30 -1.95 -9.81
CA ALA A 274 -24.20 -0.63 -9.21
C ALA A 274 -23.20 0.25 -9.99
N PRO A 275 -23.49 1.55 -10.22
CA PRO A 275 -22.56 2.43 -10.93
C PRO A 275 -21.35 2.77 -10.07
N SER A 276 -20.16 2.79 -10.69
CA SER A 276 -18.91 3.20 -10.07
C SER A 276 -18.29 4.46 -10.70
N THR A 277 -19.09 5.27 -11.37
CA THR A 277 -18.67 6.40 -12.21
C THR A 277 -17.75 7.38 -11.47
N PHE A 278 -18.06 7.73 -10.24
CA PHE A 278 -17.29 8.67 -9.43
C PHE A 278 -15.90 8.14 -9.09
N ILE A 279 -15.81 6.86 -8.71
CA ILE A 279 -14.55 6.18 -8.38
C ILE A 279 -13.67 6.07 -9.63
N ARG A 280 -14.25 5.70 -10.77
CA ARG A 280 -13.54 5.60 -12.05
C ARG A 280 -12.99 6.96 -12.49
N ARG A 281 -13.83 8.01 -12.46
CA ARG A 281 -13.37 9.36 -12.83
C ARG A 281 -12.25 9.87 -11.91
N ALA A 282 -12.33 9.61 -10.61
CA ALA A 282 -11.25 9.96 -9.68
C ALA A 282 -9.93 9.24 -10.03
N ASN A 283 -10.01 7.97 -10.43
CA ASN A 283 -8.81 7.24 -10.87
C ASN A 283 -8.21 7.86 -12.15
N GLU A 284 -9.03 8.21 -13.13
CA GLU A 284 -8.60 8.88 -14.37
C GLU A 284 -7.91 10.22 -14.08
N VAL A 285 -8.53 11.07 -13.25
CA VAL A 285 -7.94 12.38 -12.84
C VAL A 285 -6.57 12.19 -12.22
N ASN A 286 -6.42 11.22 -11.32
CA ASN A 286 -5.12 10.95 -10.67
C ASN A 286 -4.06 10.46 -11.66
N LEU A 287 -4.42 9.63 -12.63
CA LEU A 287 -3.50 9.17 -13.69
C LEU A 287 -3.11 10.29 -14.66
N GLU A 288 -4.04 11.18 -14.98
CA GLU A 288 -3.83 12.32 -15.88
C GLU A 288 -2.89 13.38 -15.29
N MET A 289 -2.69 13.41 -13.95
CA MET A 289 -1.85 14.42 -13.29
C MET A 289 -0.38 14.37 -13.71
N SER A 290 0.19 13.20 -13.91
CA SER A 290 1.59 13.09 -14.39
C SER A 290 1.78 13.75 -15.75
N LYS A 291 0.82 13.55 -16.66
CA LYS A 291 0.81 14.24 -17.95
C LYS A 291 0.65 15.76 -17.78
N TYR A 292 -0.28 16.20 -16.94
CA TYR A 292 -0.50 17.62 -16.65
C TYR A 292 0.76 18.30 -16.10
N VAL A 293 1.47 17.66 -15.18
CA VAL A 293 2.76 18.17 -14.66
C VAL A 293 3.76 18.36 -15.79
N VAL A 294 3.90 17.38 -16.67
CA VAL A 294 4.85 17.46 -17.79
C VAL A 294 4.42 18.51 -18.83
N ASP A 295 3.13 18.64 -19.12
CA ASP A 295 2.59 19.72 -19.99
C ASP A 295 2.92 21.10 -19.42
N ARG A 296 2.83 21.29 -18.09
CA ARG A 296 3.21 22.53 -17.41
C ARG A 296 4.70 22.81 -17.54
N VAL A 297 5.55 21.83 -17.23
CA VAL A 297 7.01 21.93 -17.35
C VAL A 297 7.42 22.28 -18.78
N GLU A 298 6.82 21.65 -19.79
CA GLU A 298 7.08 21.93 -21.19
C GLU A 298 6.68 23.36 -21.59
N SER A 299 5.47 23.77 -21.21
CA SER A 299 4.98 25.14 -21.49
C SER A 299 5.87 26.22 -20.88
N ASP A 300 6.24 26.07 -19.61
CA ASP A 300 7.07 27.03 -18.89
C ASP A 300 8.53 27.08 -19.44
N ASN A 301 8.95 26.05 -20.19
CA ASN A 301 10.30 25.94 -20.78
C ASN A 301 10.31 26.19 -22.29
N GLY A 302 9.38 26.97 -22.81
CA GLY A 302 9.36 27.41 -24.20
C GLY A 302 8.68 26.44 -25.17
N GLY A 303 7.86 25.52 -24.67
CA GLY A 303 7.02 24.62 -25.46
C GLY A 303 7.77 23.42 -26.06
N SER A 304 8.99 23.11 -25.60
CA SER A 304 9.73 21.92 -26.03
C SER A 304 10.73 21.46 -24.97
N LEU A 305 10.70 20.15 -24.70
CA LEU A 305 11.67 19.47 -23.81
C LEU A 305 12.73 18.69 -24.61
N LYS A 306 12.68 18.73 -25.93
CA LYS A 306 13.59 17.95 -26.77
C LYS A 306 15.06 18.28 -26.51
N GLY A 307 15.84 17.28 -26.09
CA GLY A 307 17.26 17.37 -25.79
C GLY A 307 17.59 18.07 -24.46
N LYS A 308 16.60 18.53 -23.68
CA LYS A 308 16.84 19.08 -22.35
C LYS A 308 17.15 17.95 -21.36
N SER A 309 18.09 18.19 -20.45
CA SER A 309 18.36 17.31 -19.34
C SER A 309 17.35 17.58 -18.21
N VAL A 310 16.61 16.55 -17.82
CA VAL A 310 15.59 16.65 -16.76
C VAL A 310 15.91 15.66 -15.63
N LEU A 311 15.99 16.18 -14.41
CA LEU A 311 16.15 15.40 -13.20
C LEU A 311 14.81 15.26 -12.48
N VAL A 312 14.32 14.03 -12.33
CA VAL A 312 13.15 13.73 -11.49
C VAL A 312 13.63 13.45 -10.07
N VAL A 313 13.16 14.24 -9.11
CA VAL A 313 13.56 14.15 -7.70
C VAL A 313 12.49 13.41 -6.92
N GLY A 314 12.88 12.26 -6.34
CA GLY A 314 12.00 11.34 -5.58
C GLY A 314 11.22 10.40 -6.49
N VAL A 315 11.63 9.12 -6.52
CA VAL A 315 10.95 8.05 -7.23
C VAL A 315 10.16 7.13 -6.33
N ALA A 316 10.32 7.22 -5.02
CA ALA A 316 9.46 6.54 -4.06
C ALA A 316 8.02 7.08 -4.14
N TYR A 317 7.00 6.24 -3.87
CA TYR A 317 5.61 6.66 -3.95
C TYR A 317 5.19 7.63 -2.82
N LYS A 318 5.93 7.67 -1.72
CA LYS A 318 5.78 8.63 -0.61
C LYS A 318 7.10 8.91 0.10
N PRO A 319 7.18 10.01 0.89
CA PRO A 319 8.39 10.35 1.63
C PRO A 319 8.82 9.26 2.61
N ASN A 320 10.16 9.12 2.76
CA ASN A 320 10.83 8.31 3.79
C ASN A 320 10.60 6.79 3.71
N VAL A 321 10.21 6.28 2.54
CA VAL A 321 10.12 4.83 2.28
C VAL A 321 10.79 4.48 0.96
N ALA A 322 11.43 3.31 0.89
CA ALA A 322 12.10 2.81 -0.32
C ALA A 322 11.15 2.01 -1.24
N ASP A 323 9.86 2.35 -1.26
CA ASP A 323 8.83 1.64 -2.04
C ASP A 323 8.46 2.43 -3.29
N VAL A 324 8.67 1.80 -4.45
CA VAL A 324 8.45 2.39 -5.78
C VAL A 324 7.22 1.81 -6.51
N ARG A 325 6.41 1.00 -5.84
CA ARG A 325 5.25 0.36 -6.47
C ARG A 325 4.21 1.40 -6.89
N GLU A 326 3.75 1.31 -8.15
CA GLU A 326 2.75 2.25 -8.71
C GLU A 326 3.14 3.73 -8.49
N THR A 327 4.44 4.07 -8.50
CA THR A 327 4.86 5.45 -8.26
C THR A 327 4.45 6.39 -9.40
N ALA A 328 3.95 7.59 -9.08
CA ALA A 328 3.66 8.61 -10.06
C ALA A 328 4.91 9.08 -10.83
N ALA A 329 6.11 8.93 -10.26
CA ALA A 329 7.37 9.27 -10.90
C ALA A 329 7.61 8.46 -12.19
N GLU A 330 7.14 7.21 -12.27
CA GLU A 330 7.26 6.39 -13.48
C GLU A 330 6.55 7.03 -14.67
N LEU A 331 5.28 7.41 -14.50
CA LEU A 331 4.51 8.08 -15.55
C LEU A 331 5.08 9.47 -15.90
N VAL A 332 5.58 10.22 -14.91
CA VAL A 332 6.25 11.50 -15.17
C VAL A 332 7.50 11.29 -16.04
N ILE A 333 8.34 10.30 -15.71
CA ILE A 333 9.54 9.95 -16.48
C ILE A 333 9.18 9.51 -17.91
N GLU A 334 8.16 8.66 -18.06
CA GLU A 334 7.67 8.23 -19.37
C GLU A 334 7.25 9.42 -20.23
N HIS A 335 6.39 10.29 -19.70
CA HIS A 335 5.90 11.47 -20.42
C HIS A 335 7.02 12.47 -20.76
N LEU A 336 8.02 12.65 -19.90
CA LEU A 336 9.20 13.47 -20.20
C LEU A 336 10.03 12.85 -21.35
N ARG A 337 10.28 11.54 -21.33
CA ARG A 337 10.99 10.81 -22.39
C ARG A 337 10.24 10.86 -23.73
N GLU A 338 8.93 10.71 -23.72
CA GLU A 338 8.06 10.86 -24.92
C GLU A 338 8.20 12.23 -25.58
N ARG A 339 8.45 13.30 -24.81
CA ARG A 339 8.72 14.66 -25.31
C ARG A 339 10.18 14.90 -25.68
N GLY A 340 11.01 13.86 -25.68
CA GLY A 340 12.40 13.90 -26.11
C GLY A 340 13.38 14.48 -25.09
N ALA A 341 13.00 14.56 -23.82
CA ALA A 341 13.91 14.92 -22.73
C ALA A 341 14.92 13.78 -22.45
N VAL A 342 16.11 14.15 -22.00
CA VAL A 342 17.10 13.23 -21.44
C VAL A 342 16.88 13.17 -19.94
N VAL A 343 16.23 12.09 -19.46
CA VAL A 343 15.75 11.99 -18.09
C VAL A 343 16.68 11.14 -17.24
N SER A 344 17.08 11.69 -16.09
CA SER A 344 17.65 10.97 -14.95
C SER A 344 16.77 11.14 -13.72
N TRP A 345 17.02 10.37 -12.66
CA TRP A 345 16.29 10.50 -11.42
C TRP A 345 17.23 10.48 -10.21
N HIS A 346 16.82 11.13 -9.13
CA HIS A 346 17.51 11.18 -7.86
C HIS A 346 16.58 10.76 -6.73
N ASP A 347 17.02 9.78 -5.91
CA ASP A 347 16.36 9.38 -4.68
C ASP A 347 17.37 8.65 -3.79
N ASP A 348 17.70 9.23 -2.64
CA ASP A 348 18.73 8.72 -1.72
C ASP A 348 18.21 7.58 -0.83
N VAL A 349 16.89 7.42 -0.73
CA VAL A 349 16.25 6.33 0.02
C VAL A 349 16.12 5.08 -0.84
N VAL A 350 15.74 5.24 -2.12
CA VAL A 350 15.59 4.12 -3.07
C VAL A 350 16.96 3.63 -3.58
N GLY A 351 17.87 4.54 -3.91
CA GLY A 351 19.23 4.25 -4.35
C GLY A 351 19.34 3.60 -5.74
N THR A 352 18.60 2.53 -6.00
CA THR A 352 18.59 1.80 -7.29
C THR A 352 17.17 1.42 -7.69
N TRP A 353 16.77 1.74 -8.93
CA TRP A 353 15.47 1.45 -9.49
C TRP A 353 15.56 1.19 -11.00
N ASN A 354 14.84 0.18 -11.52
CA ASN A 354 14.86 -0.23 -12.93
C ASN A 354 16.28 -0.43 -13.49
N ALA A 355 17.18 -1.04 -12.69
CA ALA A 355 18.59 -1.25 -13.01
C ALA A 355 19.42 0.04 -13.22
N GLU A 356 18.89 1.20 -12.88
CA GLU A 356 19.57 2.49 -12.86
C GLU A 356 19.89 2.91 -11.43
N ASN A 357 21.01 3.57 -11.20
CA ASN A 357 21.35 4.16 -9.90
C ASN A 357 20.83 5.58 -9.80
N SER A 358 20.53 6.02 -8.57
CA SER A 358 20.23 7.41 -8.26
C SER A 358 21.32 8.35 -8.79
N ALA A 359 20.93 9.33 -9.61
CA ALA A 359 21.83 10.34 -10.16
C ALA A 359 22.19 11.40 -9.11
N PRO A 360 23.28 12.16 -9.27
CA PRO A 360 23.55 13.31 -8.43
C PRO A 360 22.44 14.36 -8.48
N LEU A 361 22.17 15.00 -7.34
CA LEU A 361 21.21 16.11 -7.23
C LEU A 361 21.80 17.41 -7.76
N ALA A 362 22.20 17.45 -9.01
CA ALA A 362 22.81 18.61 -9.67
C ALA A 362 22.92 18.45 -11.18
N GLY A 363 23.06 19.56 -11.89
CA GLY A 363 23.56 19.61 -13.26
C GLY A 363 22.52 19.36 -14.35
N ALA A 364 21.24 19.36 -14.02
CA ALA A 364 20.14 19.30 -15.00
C ALA A 364 19.74 20.72 -15.48
N ASP A 365 19.08 20.80 -16.64
CA ASP A 365 18.43 22.03 -17.10
C ASP A 365 17.12 22.27 -16.32
N ILE A 366 16.44 21.20 -15.95
CA ILE A 366 15.13 21.18 -15.30
C ILE A 366 15.15 20.14 -14.18
N SER A 367 14.57 20.46 -13.03
CA SER A 367 14.25 19.49 -11.97
C SER A 367 12.75 19.43 -11.73
N VAL A 368 12.20 18.21 -11.67
CA VAL A 368 10.79 17.94 -11.36
C VAL A 368 10.72 17.15 -10.06
N VAL A 369 10.17 17.76 -9.01
CA VAL A 369 10.07 17.13 -7.69
C VAL A 369 8.74 16.40 -7.60
N VAL A 370 8.79 15.07 -7.49
CA VAL A 370 7.60 14.19 -7.35
C VAL A 370 7.44 13.75 -5.91
N THR A 371 8.53 13.32 -5.26
CA THR A 371 8.54 12.97 -3.83
C THR A 371 9.73 13.63 -3.16
N MET A 372 9.54 14.18 -1.97
CA MET A 372 10.61 14.81 -1.22
C MET A 372 10.77 14.15 0.14
N HIS A 373 11.89 13.45 0.34
CA HIS A 373 12.28 12.84 1.61
C HIS A 373 12.78 13.89 2.60
N ASP A 374 12.66 13.60 3.89
CA ASP A 374 13.14 14.50 4.95
C ASP A 374 14.67 14.57 5.02
N SER A 375 15.37 13.56 4.46
CA SER A 375 16.82 13.55 4.28
C SER A 375 17.33 14.59 3.28
N VAL A 376 16.49 15.00 2.31
CA VAL A 376 16.86 15.91 1.23
C VAL A 376 16.59 17.36 1.62
N LYS A 377 17.62 18.22 1.57
CA LYS A 377 17.46 19.63 1.91
C LYS A 377 16.82 20.42 0.76
N SER A 378 15.84 21.25 1.09
CA SER A 378 15.15 22.11 0.10
C SER A 378 16.13 22.99 -0.70
N ALA A 379 17.19 23.51 -0.06
CA ALA A 379 18.19 24.34 -0.74
C ALA A 379 18.95 23.58 -1.83
N ASP A 380 19.28 22.30 -1.60
CA ASP A 380 20.00 21.48 -2.54
C ASP A 380 19.13 21.15 -3.77
N VAL A 381 17.81 20.89 -3.52
CA VAL A 381 16.84 20.68 -4.61
C VAL A 381 16.66 21.95 -5.46
N ILE A 382 16.51 23.10 -4.81
CA ILE A 382 16.38 24.39 -5.51
C ILE A 382 17.65 24.68 -6.36
N ALA A 383 18.82 24.32 -5.85
CA ALA A 383 20.09 24.51 -6.57
C ALA A 383 20.37 23.46 -7.65
N SER A 384 19.57 22.40 -7.76
CA SER A 384 19.83 21.28 -8.67
C SER A 384 19.67 21.62 -10.15
N ALA A 385 18.86 22.66 -10.47
CA ALA A 385 18.61 23.12 -11.83
C ALA A 385 18.21 24.61 -11.86
N PRO A 386 18.39 25.31 -12.99
CA PRO A 386 17.91 26.68 -13.19
C PRO A 386 16.37 26.79 -13.14
N TYR A 387 15.66 25.74 -13.50
CA TYR A 387 14.20 25.63 -13.41
C TYR A 387 13.82 24.42 -12.56
N VAL A 388 13.04 24.69 -11.49
CA VAL A 388 12.55 23.64 -10.58
C VAL A 388 11.03 23.71 -10.53
N PHE A 389 10.37 22.55 -10.76
CA PHE A 389 8.93 22.39 -10.64
C PHE A 389 8.62 21.45 -9.46
N ASP A 390 7.93 21.97 -8.45
CA ASP A 390 7.60 21.21 -7.24
C ASP A 390 6.11 20.79 -7.24
N THR A 391 5.87 19.49 -7.29
CA THR A 391 4.51 18.93 -7.16
C THR A 391 4.08 18.71 -5.72
N THR A 392 4.99 18.88 -4.76
CA THR A 392 4.76 18.56 -3.33
C THR A 392 4.31 19.77 -2.49
N GLY A 393 4.54 20.98 -2.98
CA GLY A 393 4.31 22.23 -2.25
C GLY A 393 5.24 22.47 -1.08
N LYS A 394 6.37 21.75 -0.99
CA LYS A 394 7.35 21.86 0.09
C LYS A 394 8.42 22.93 -0.19
N LEU A 395 8.65 23.28 -1.45
CA LEU A 395 9.66 24.25 -1.84
C LEU A 395 9.05 25.65 -1.99
N LYS A 396 9.78 26.68 -1.56
CA LYS A 396 9.34 28.06 -1.70
C LYS A 396 10.12 28.76 -2.82
N GLY A 397 9.43 29.60 -3.60
CA GLY A 397 10.05 30.41 -4.64
C GLY A 397 10.42 29.65 -5.90
N VAL A 398 9.83 28.49 -6.12
CA VAL A 398 9.95 27.68 -7.34
C VAL A 398 8.60 27.55 -8.03
N HIS A 399 8.58 27.03 -9.27
CA HIS A 399 7.34 26.70 -9.96
C HIS A 399 6.67 25.46 -9.32
N GLY A 400 5.35 25.31 -9.48
CA GLY A 400 4.64 24.17 -8.91
C GLY A 400 3.19 24.04 -9.39
N LEU A 401 2.44 23.12 -8.78
CA LEU A 401 1.01 22.88 -9.03
C LEU A 401 0.15 24.05 -8.57
#